data_4327c6e6fd5d9111ef4af6b48d74a2fd
#
_entry.id   4327c6e6fd5d9111ef4af6b48d74a2fd
#
_cell.length_a   1.000
_cell.length_b   1.000
_cell.length_c   1.000
_cell.angle_alpha   90.00
_cell.angle_beta   90.00
_cell.angle_gamma   90.00
#
_symmetry.space_group_name_H-M   'P 1'
#
loop_
_entity.id
_entity.type
_entity.pdbx_description
1 polymer ?
#
loop_
_entity_poly.entity_id
_entity_poly.type
_entity_poly.pdbx_seq_one_letter_code
_entity_poly.pdbx_strand_id
1 'polypeptide(L)'
;MEEGNLKTMERRIITTDVLEEDVKIEGSLRPQHLDDYIGQEKTKKNLKVYIEAAKQRGDVLDHVLFYGPPGLGKTTLAGIIANEMGTHMKVTSGPAIEKPGEMAAILNNLQEGDVLFVDEIHRLNRQVEEVLYPAMEDFAIDIMIGKGSSARSIRLDLPKFTLVGATTRAGLLTAPLRDRFGVIHHLEFYTEEELANIILHSSKVLNVEVDPQGALEMARRSRGTPRLANRILKRVRDFAQVKYDGRITKEVASFALDLLEVDRYGLDQTDRLLLTTIMEKFQGGPVGLDTLAASIGEDAGTIEDVYEPFLIKSGFINRTPRGRVATEFAWHHLGLEAPRKIEE
;
A
#
# COMPACT_ATOMS: atom_id res chain seq x y z
N MET A 1 21.79 -9.63 26.09
CA MET A 1 20.70 -10.26 25.32
C MET A 1 19.50 -9.31 25.12
N GLU A 2 19.30 -8.28 25.93
CA GLU A 2 18.21 -7.30 25.81
C GLU A 2 18.44 -6.24 24.72
N GLU A 3 19.65 -5.76 24.49
CA GLU A 3 19.96 -4.77 23.45
C GLU A 3 19.81 -5.30 22.01
N GLY A 4 20.04 -6.60 21.79
CA GLY A 4 19.88 -7.22 20.49
C GLY A 4 18.41 -7.35 20.05
N ASN A 5 17.50 -7.54 21.02
CA ASN A 5 16.06 -7.65 20.77
C ASN A 5 15.41 -6.27 20.49
N LEU A 6 15.87 -5.20 21.16
CA LEU A 6 15.41 -3.85 20.88
C LEU A 6 15.80 -3.39 19.45
N LYS A 7 17.06 -3.57 19.04
CA LYS A 7 17.51 -3.22 17.68
C LYS A 7 16.79 -3.98 16.57
N THR A 8 16.35 -5.21 16.82
CA THR A 8 15.55 -6.00 15.86
C THR A 8 14.08 -5.55 15.85
N MET A 9 13.57 -5.04 16.97
CA MET A 9 12.25 -4.41 17.05
C MET A 9 12.20 -3.05 16.32
N GLU A 10 13.23 -2.22 16.47
CA GLU A 10 13.32 -0.87 15.87
C GLU A 10 13.26 -0.89 14.33
N ARG A 11 13.92 -1.85 13.69
CA ARG A 11 13.87 -2.03 12.23
C ARG A 11 12.48 -2.38 11.64
N ARG A 12 11.50 -2.71 12.48
CA ARG A 12 10.22 -3.33 12.06
C ARG A 12 9.03 -2.37 11.96
N ILE A 13 9.16 -1.09 12.29
CA ILE A 13 7.99 -0.20 12.32
C ILE A 13 7.59 0.25 10.92
N ILE A 14 8.53 0.46 10.03
CA ILE A 14 8.29 0.98 8.66
C ILE A 14 8.61 -0.05 7.57
N THR A 15 9.19 -1.21 7.90
CA THR A 15 9.41 -2.27 6.91
C THR A 15 8.10 -2.76 6.32
N THR A 16 8.11 -3.01 5.02
CA THR A 16 7.00 -3.63 4.27
C THR A 16 6.83 -5.12 4.57
N ASP A 17 7.77 -5.73 5.34
CA ASP A 17 7.71 -7.14 5.70
C ASP A 17 6.49 -7.43 6.56
N VAL A 18 5.66 -8.34 6.07
CA VAL A 18 4.43 -8.78 6.73
C VAL A 18 4.79 -9.92 7.68
N LEU A 19 4.65 -9.70 8.99
CA LEU A 19 4.77 -10.78 9.98
C LEU A 19 3.45 -11.58 10.03
N GLU A 20 3.52 -12.90 10.19
CA GLU A 20 2.32 -13.76 10.25
C GLU A 20 1.32 -13.34 11.35
N GLU A 21 1.80 -12.82 12.47
CA GLU A 21 0.95 -12.27 13.54
C GLU A 21 0.28 -10.95 13.13
N ASP A 22 0.95 -10.13 12.32
CA ASP A 22 0.36 -8.90 11.80
C ASP A 22 -0.78 -9.20 10.83
N VAL A 23 -0.71 -10.27 10.05
CA VAL A 23 -1.75 -10.68 9.09
C VAL A 23 -3.08 -10.97 9.78
N LYS A 24 -3.05 -11.74 10.87
CA LYS A 24 -4.27 -12.11 11.60
C LYS A 24 -4.93 -10.91 12.28
N ILE A 25 -4.12 -10.05 12.91
CA ILE A 25 -4.62 -8.87 13.61
C ILE A 25 -5.02 -7.78 12.60
N GLU A 26 -4.26 -7.58 11.52
CA GLU A 26 -4.67 -6.67 10.44
C GLU A 26 -5.99 -7.08 9.81
N GLY A 27 -6.25 -8.38 9.66
CA GLY A 27 -7.52 -8.90 9.19
C GLY A 27 -8.70 -8.45 10.07
N SER A 28 -8.54 -8.47 11.40
CA SER A 28 -9.59 -8.05 12.34
C SER A 28 -9.82 -6.54 12.40
N LEU A 29 -8.83 -5.74 12.00
CA LEU A 29 -8.92 -4.28 11.98
C LEU A 29 -9.48 -3.73 10.66
N ARG A 30 -9.60 -4.58 9.62
CA ARG A 30 -10.08 -4.14 8.31
C ARG A 30 -11.60 -3.98 8.31
N PRO A 31 -12.12 -2.83 7.85
CA PRO A 31 -13.56 -2.68 7.65
C PRO A 31 -14.05 -3.70 6.62
N GLN A 32 -15.26 -4.20 6.85
CA GLN A 32 -15.88 -5.22 6.01
C GLN A 32 -16.89 -4.63 5.03
N HIS A 33 -17.38 -3.42 5.28
CA HIS A 33 -18.37 -2.71 4.48
C HIS A 33 -17.91 -1.31 4.10
N LEU A 34 -18.48 -0.77 3.01
CA LEU A 34 -18.16 0.59 2.54
C LEU A 34 -18.54 1.66 3.57
N ASP A 35 -19.59 1.45 4.33
CA ASP A 35 -20.07 2.42 5.33
C ASP A 35 -19.11 2.51 6.53
N ASP A 36 -18.34 1.44 6.83
CA ASP A 36 -17.33 1.40 7.90
C ASP A 36 -15.96 1.91 7.42
N TYR A 37 -15.78 2.07 6.12
CA TYR A 37 -14.51 2.48 5.53
C TYR A 37 -14.31 3.99 5.67
N ILE A 38 -13.28 4.40 6.39
CA ILE A 38 -12.92 5.80 6.62
C ILE A 38 -12.01 6.29 5.50
N GLY A 39 -12.27 7.51 5.00
CA GLY A 39 -11.48 8.15 3.96
C GLY A 39 -11.82 7.71 2.54
N GLN A 40 -11.07 8.20 1.56
CA GLN A 40 -11.25 7.94 0.13
C GLN A 40 -12.68 8.23 -0.37
N GLU A 41 -13.29 9.30 0.09
CA GLU A 41 -14.73 9.60 -0.09
C GLU A 41 -15.20 9.57 -1.55
N LYS A 42 -14.38 10.05 -2.48
CA LYS A 42 -14.70 10.00 -3.91
C LYS A 42 -14.77 8.57 -4.43
N THR A 43 -13.78 7.75 -4.06
CA THR A 43 -13.71 6.33 -4.42
C THR A 43 -14.89 5.56 -3.83
N LYS A 44 -15.19 5.78 -2.55
CA LYS A 44 -16.34 5.18 -1.86
C LYS A 44 -17.66 5.47 -2.56
N LYS A 45 -17.93 6.74 -2.85
CA LYS A 45 -19.17 7.16 -3.51
C LYS A 45 -19.34 6.49 -4.87
N ASN A 46 -18.27 6.44 -5.67
CA ASN A 46 -18.30 5.80 -6.98
C ASN A 46 -18.53 4.30 -6.87
N LEU A 47 -17.76 3.62 -5.99
CA LEU A 47 -17.91 2.16 -5.78
C LEU A 47 -19.32 1.81 -5.31
N LYS A 48 -19.91 2.60 -4.40
CA LYS A 48 -21.29 2.37 -3.93
C LYS A 48 -22.29 2.35 -5.09
N VAL A 49 -22.18 3.33 -6.00
CA VAL A 49 -23.04 3.41 -7.18
C VAL A 49 -22.82 2.22 -8.12
N TYR A 50 -21.57 1.86 -8.41
CA TYR A 50 -21.27 0.77 -9.34
C TYR A 50 -21.70 -0.59 -8.78
N ILE A 51 -21.46 -0.86 -7.51
CA ILE A 51 -21.88 -2.08 -6.82
C ILE A 51 -23.41 -2.19 -6.81
N GLU A 52 -24.11 -1.11 -6.45
CA GLU A 52 -25.57 -1.10 -6.44
C GLU A 52 -26.15 -1.33 -7.85
N ALA A 53 -25.61 -0.67 -8.85
CA ALA A 53 -26.02 -0.86 -10.24
C ALA A 53 -25.77 -2.30 -10.74
N ALA A 54 -24.62 -2.92 -10.40
CA ALA A 54 -24.33 -4.31 -10.72
C ALA A 54 -25.33 -5.26 -10.07
N LYS A 55 -25.63 -5.08 -8.79
CA LYS A 55 -26.65 -5.84 -8.05
C LYS A 55 -28.04 -5.74 -8.66
N GLN A 56 -28.46 -4.52 -9.06
CA GLN A 56 -29.78 -4.31 -9.70
C GLN A 56 -29.90 -5.01 -11.05
N ARG A 57 -28.80 -5.11 -11.79
CA ARG A 57 -28.77 -5.85 -13.07
C ARG A 57 -28.63 -7.35 -12.90
N GLY A 58 -28.26 -7.84 -11.69
CA GLY A 58 -27.92 -9.24 -11.45
C GLY A 58 -26.62 -9.66 -12.17
N ASP A 59 -25.68 -8.76 -12.33
CA ASP A 59 -24.41 -8.99 -13.04
C ASP A 59 -23.21 -8.75 -12.13
N VAL A 60 -22.01 -9.15 -12.57
CA VAL A 60 -20.76 -8.88 -11.86
C VAL A 60 -20.39 -7.39 -11.97
N LEU A 61 -19.57 -6.91 -11.04
CA LEU A 61 -18.99 -5.57 -11.13
C LEU A 61 -17.95 -5.54 -12.26
N ASP A 62 -17.84 -4.42 -12.95
CA ASP A 62 -16.74 -4.18 -13.89
C ASP A 62 -15.39 -4.35 -13.20
N HIS A 63 -14.36 -4.74 -13.98
CA HIS A 63 -13.01 -4.89 -13.44
C HIS A 63 -12.48 -3.56 -12.90
N VAL A 64 -11.86 -3.62 -11.70
CA VAL A 64 -11.43 -2.44 -10.94
C VAL A 64 -9.91 -2.42 -10.81
N LEU A 65 -9.30 -1.26 -11.04
CA LEU A 65 -7.89 -1.01 -10.77
C LEU A 65 -7.74 0.03 -9.64
N PHE A 66 -7.08 -0.36 -8.56
CA PHE A 66 -6.62 0.56 -7.51
C PHE A 66 -5.14 0.83 -7.65
N TYR A 67 -4.74 2.10 -7.68
CA TYR A 67 -3.33 2.46 -7.69
C TYR A 67 -3.01 3.56 -6.69
N GLY A 68 -1.76 3.62 -6.27
CA GLY A 68 -1.25 4.58 -5.28
C GLY A 68 -0.24 3.94 -4.34
N PRO A 69 0.38 4.73 -3.45
CA PRO A 69 1.37 4.27 -2.48
C PRO A 69 0.94 3.03 -1.68
N PRO A 70 1.88 2.26 -1.12
CA PRO A 70 1.55 1.11 -0.29
C PRO A 70 0.84 1.53 1.01
N GLY A 71 0.02 0.65 1.57
CA GLY A 71 -0.62 0.87 2.87
C GLY A 71 -1.89 1.71 2.87
N LEU A 72 -2.42 2.11 1.70
CA LEU A 72 -3.62 2.95 1.55
C LEU A 72 -4.96 2.17 1.51
N GLY A 73 -4.94 0.84 1.65
CA GLY A 73 -6.17 0.05 1.75
C GLY A 73 -6.66 -0.57 0.43
N LYS A 74 -5.81 -0.72 -0.61
CA LYS A 74 -6.18 -1.39 -1.88
C LYS A 74 -6.77 -2.78 -1.67
N THR A 75 -6.12 -3.63 -0.89
CA THR A 75 -6.60 -4.98 -0.54
C THR A 75 -7.89 -4.94 0.29
N THR A 76 -8.02 -3.96 1.19
CA THR A 76 -9.22 -3.77 2.00
C THR A 76 -10.43 -3.44 1.13
N LEU A 77 -10.28 -2.52 0.18
CA LEU A 77 -11.35 -2.16 -0.77
C LEU A 77 -11.75 -3.35 -1.64
N ALA A 78 -10.80 -4.19 -2.08
CA ALA A 78 -11.11 -5.42 -2.80
C ALA A 78 -11.96 -6.39 -1.96
N GLY A 79 -11.62 -6.56 -0.68
CA GLY A 79 -12.41 -7.36 0.26
C GLY A 79 -13.81 -6.79 0.49
N ILE A 80 -13.92 -5.48 0.62
CA ILE A 80 -15.21 -4.80 0.74
C ILE A 80 -16.08 -5.01 -0.52
N ILE A 81 -15.50 -4.92 -1.72
CA ILE A 81 -16.22 -5.21 -2.96
C ILE A 81 -16.81 -6.62 -2.93
N ALA A 82 -16.02 -7.62 -2.56
CA ALA A 82 -16.49 -9.00 -2.47
C ALA A 82 -17.63 -9.15 -1.43
N ASN A 83 -17.47 -8.55 -0.25
CA ASN A 83 -18.49 -8.58 0.79
C ASN A 83 -19.78 -7.88 0.36
N GLU A 84 -19.67 -6.70 -0.24
CA GLU A 84 -20.83 -5.96 -0.74
C GLU A 84 -21.54 -6.69 -1.88
N MET A 85 -20.81 -7.38 -2.75
CA MET A 85 -21.38 -8.19 -3.82
C MET A 85 -21.91 -9.56 -3.31
N GLY A 86 -21.60 -9.94 -2.06
CA GLY A 86 -21.99 -11.21 -1.46
C GLY A 86 -21.26 -12.42 -2.06
N THR A 87 -20.00 -12.24 -2.46
CA THR A 87 -19.18 -13.24 -3.16
C THR A 87 -17.85 -13.47 -2.42
N HIS A 88 -17.06 -14.45 -2.89
CA HIS A 88 -15.77 -14.74 -2.29
C HIS A 88 -14.64 -13.96 -2.99
N MET A 89 -13.60 -13.62 -2.21
CA MET A 89 -12.39 -13.05 -2.74
C MET A 89 -11.27 -14.08 -2.77
N LYS A 90 -10.68 -14.29 -3.95
CA LYS A 90 -9.40 -15.01 -4.12
C LYS A 90 -8.27 -14.00 -4.25
N VAL A 91 -7.19 -14.24 -3.51
CA VAL A 91 -6.05 -13.31 -3.43
C VAL A 91 -4.83 -13.95 -4.06
N THR A 92 -4.18 -13.22 -4.94
CA THR A 92 -2.87 -13.56 -5.49
C THR A 92 -2.04 -12.30 -5.70
N SER A 93 -0.83 -12.43 -6.21
CA SER A 93 0.03 -11.29 -6.55
C SER A 93 0.74 -11.51 -7.88
N GLY A 94 1.11 -10.42 -8.57
CA GLY A 94 1.87 -10.49 -9.80
C GLY A 94 3.14 -11.34 -9.69
N PRO A 95 4.00 -11.12 -8.68
CA PRO A 95 5.20 -11.93 -8.47
C PRO A 95 4.97 -13.41 -8.21
N ALA A 96 3.80 -13.79 -7.70
CA ALA A 96 3.47 -15.19 -7.40
C ALA A 96 3.05 -15.99 -8.64
N ILE A 97 2.84 -15.33 -9.78
CA ILE A 97 2.36 -15.95 -11.01
C ILE A 97 3.46 -15.84 -12.08
N GLU A 98 4.19 -16.92 -12.28
CA GLU A 98 5.30 -16.95 -13.22
C GLU A 98 4.89 -17.44 -14.60
N LYS A 99 3.89 -18.32 -14.68
CA LYS A 99 3.51 -19.03 -15.90
C LYS A 99 2.05 -18.81 -16.29
N PRO A 100 1.73 -18.75 -17.59
CA PRO A 100 0.36 -18.64 -18.09
C PRO A 100 -0.58 -19.71 -17.55
N GLY A 101 -0.09 -20.96 -17.39
CA GLY A 101 -0.89 -22.07 -16.85
C GLY A 101 -1.30 -21.90 -15.39
N GLU A 102 -0.53 -21.17 -14.58
CA GLU A 102 -0.87 -20.85 -13.19
C GLU A 102 -2.04 -19.86 -13.15
N MET A 103 -2.00 -18.82 -13.98
CA MET A 103 -3.11 -17.88 -14.13
C MET A 103 -4.37 -18.59 -14.64
N ALA A 104 -4.24 -19.43 -15.67
CA ALA A 104 -5.35 -20.21 -16.20
C ALA A 104 -5.99 -21.13 -15.13
N ALA A 105 -5.18 -21.76 -14.28
CA ALA A 105 -5.65 -22.58 -13.17
C ALA A 105 -6.40 -21.76 -12.11
N ILE A 106 -5.90 -20.57 -11.76
CA ILE A 106 -6.57 -19.64 -10.83
C ILE A 106 -7.95 -19.26 -11.40
N LEU A 107 -8.02 -18.83 -12.66
CA LEU A 107 -9.24 -18.39 -13.32
C LEU A 107 -10.27 -19.54 -13.42
N ASN A 108 -9.84 -20.74 -13.79
CA ASN A 108 -10.73 -21.91 -13.90
C ASN A 108 -11.29 -22.38 -12.55
N ASN A 109 -10.66 -22.01 -11.43
CA ASN A 109 -11.11 -22.32 -10.08
C ASN A 109 -12.01 -21.23 -9.47
N LEU A 110 -12.36 -20.17 -10.21
CA LEU A 110 -13.31 -19.16 -9.77
C LEU A 110 -14.75 -19.71 -9.83
N GLN A 111 -15.60 -19.16 -8.99
CA GLN A 111 -17.04 -19.36 -9.01
C GLN A 111 -17.74 -18.14 -9.59
N GLU A 112 -18.99 -18.28 -9.98
CA GLU A 112 -19.80 -17.18 -10.50
C GLU A 112 -19.87 -16.03 -9.50
N GLY A 113 -19.46 -14.83 -9.95
CA GLY A 113 -19.43 -13.62 -9.15
C GLY A 113 -18.19 -13.43 -8.28
N ASP A 114 -17.26 -14.39 -8.22
CA ASP A 114 -16.04 -14.26 -7.40
C ASP A 114 -15.23 -12.99 -7.76
N VAL A 115 -14.55 -12.44 -6.75
CA VAL A 115 -13.56 -11.37 -6.91
C VAL A 115 -12.17 -11.98 -6.93
N LEU A 116 -11.43 -11.80 -8.02
CA LEU A 116 -10.01 -12.13 -8.09
C LEU A 116 -9.20 -10.86 -7.80
N PHE A 117 -8.51 -10.83 -6.66
CA PHE A 117 -7.59 -9.74 -6.31
C PHE A 117 -6.16 -10.12 -6.69
N VAL A 118 -5.52 -9.27 -7.51
CA VAL A 118 -4.12 -9.40 -7.93
C VAL A 118 -3.34 -8.20 -7.42
N ASP A 119 -2.54 -8.40 -6.38
CA ASP A 119 -1.65 -7.36 -5.87
C ASP A 119 -0.40 -7.24 -6.75
N GLU A 120 0.20 -6.03 -6.80
CA GLU A 120 1.37 -5.74 -7.64
C GLU A 120 1.18 -6.23 -9.09
N ILE A 121 -0.01 -5.99 -9.67
CA ILE A 121 -0.42 -6.51 -10.98
C ILE A 121 0.53 -6.08 -12.10
N HIS A 122 1.22 -4.94 -11.96
CA HIS A 122 2.23 -4.46 -12.90
C HIS A 122 3.48 -5.38 -13.02
N ARG A 123 3.64 -6.34 -12.08
CA ARG A 123 4.74 -7.31 -12.09
C ARG A 123 4.39 -8.62 -12.80
N LEU A 124 3.20 -8.74 -13.34
CA LEU A 124 2.86 -9.86 -14.23
C LEU A 124 3.76 -9.80 -15.48
N ASN A 125 4.26 -10.94 -15.89
CA ASN A 125 4.95 -11.01 -17.17
C ASN A 125 3.93 -10.99 -18.33
N ARG A 126 4.40 -10.60 -19.52
CA ARG A 126 3.54 -10.42 -20.69
C ARG A 126 2.74 -11.67 -21.08
N GLN A 127 3.32 -12.86 -20.94
CA GLN A 127 2.64 -14.12 -21.30
C GLN A 127 1.46 -14.40 -20.35
N VAL A 128 1.59 -14.03 -19.09
CA VAL A 128 0.49 -14.13 -18.10
C VAL A 128 -0.57 -13.09 -18.37
N GLU A 129 -0.19 -11.84 -18.71
CA GLU A 129 -1.16 -10.81 -19.10
C GLU A 129 -2.00 -11.23 -20.32
N GLU A 130 -1.39 -11.90 -21.31
CA GLU A 130 -2.09 -12.37 -22.51
C GLU A 130 -3.20 -13.38 -22.19
N VAL A 131 -3.11 -14.13 -21.08
CA VAL A 131 -4.20 -14.99 -20.59
C VAL A 131 -5.33 -14.17 -19.97
N LEU A 132 -5.02 -13.05 -19.33
CA LEU A 132 -6.03 -12.18 -18.72
C LEU A 132 -6.90 -11.45 -19.75
N TYR A 133 -6.40 -11.13 -20.91
CA TYR A 133 -7.13 -10.33 -21.88
C TYR A 133 -8.47 -10.95 -22.27
N PRO A 134 -8.53 -12.19 -22.81
CA PRO A 134 -9.80 -12.83 -23.13
C PRO A 134 -10.61 -13.17 -21.86
N ALA A 135 -9.94 -13.45 -20.75
CA ALA A 135 -10.64 -13.70 -19.49
C ALA A 135 -11.42 -12.49 -18.99
N MET A 136 -10.87 -11.26 -19.15
CA MET A 136 -11.52 -10.01 -18.75
C MET A 136 -12.60 -9.57 -19.73
N GLU A 137 -12.40 -9.77 -21.05
CA GLU A 137 -13.34 -9.30 -22.07
C GLU A 137 -14.49 -10.26 -22.31
N ASP A 138 -14.16 -11.56 -22.45
CA ASP A 138 -15.08 -12.58 -22.93
C ASP A 138 -15.42 -13.64 -21.86
N PHE A 139 -14.84 -13.57 -20.68
CA PHE A 139 -14.90 -14.61 -19.66
C PHE A 139 -14.51 -15.98 -20.23
N ALA A 140 -13.40 -16.04 -20.94
CA ALA A 140 -12.89 -17.26 -21.55
C ALA A 140 -11.36 -17.23 -21.59
N ILE A 141 -10.75 -18.41 -21.64
CA ILE A 141 -9.30 -18.58 -21.85
C ILE A 141 -9.04 -19.53 -23.01
N ASP A 142 -7.94 -19.24 -23.75
CA ASP A 142 -7.48 -20.09 -24.83
C ASP A 142 -6.31 -20.95 -24.36
N ILE A 143 -6.49 -22.28 -24.36
CA ILE A 143 -5.46 -23.23 -23.95
C ILE A 143 -4.93 -23.99 -25.15
N MET A 144 -3.59 -23.99 -25.31
CA MET A 144 -2.93 -24.77 -26.33
C MET A 144 -2.72 -26.20 -25.88
N ILE A 145 -3.34 -27.17 -26.58
CA ILE A 145 -3.17 -28.62 -26.33
C ILE A 145 -2.40 -29.25 -27.46
N GLY A 146 -1.41 -30.09 -27.14
CA GLY A 146 -0.53 -30.75 -28.09
C GLY A 146 0.81 -30.00 -28.29
N LYS A 147 1.67 -30.57 -29.13
CA LYS A 147 2.99 -30.01 -29.47
C LYS A 147 3.19 -29.99 -30.98
N GLY A 148 3.94 -29.01 -31.47
CA GLY A 148 4.31 -28.89 -32.88
C GLY A 148 3.08 -28.65 -33.79
N SER A 149 3.06 -29.31 -34.95
CA SER A 149 1.98 -29.16 -35.96
C SER A 149 0.64 -29.74 -35.54
N SER A 150 0.56 -30.50 -34.45
CA SER A 150 -0.70 -31.03 -33.89
C SER A 150 -1.26 -30.17 -32.74
N ALA A 151 -0.61 -29.06 -32.42
CA ALA A 151 -1.12 -28.14 -31.41
C ALA A 151 -2.47 -27.53 -31.84
N ARG A 152 -3.46 -27.56 -30.94
CA ARG A 152 -4.80 -26.98 -31.13
C ARG A 152 -5.11 -26.05 -29.98
N SER A 153 -5.70 -24.88 -30.30
CA SER A 153 -6.28 -24.01 -29.29
C SER A 153 -7.67 -24.51 -28.93
N ILE A 154 -7.91 -24.67 -27.64
CA ILE A 154 -9.24 -24.94 -27.08
C ILE A 154 -9.62 -23.74 -26.23
N ARG A 155 -10.80 -23.16 -26.52
CA ARG A 155 -11.40 -22.09 -25.74
C ARG A 155 -12.22 -22.70 -24.62
N LEU A 156 -11.94 -22.28 -23.38
CA LEU A 156 -12.69 -22.66 -22.19
C LEU A 156 -13.44 -21.47 -21.65
N ASP A 157 -14.74 -21.60 -21.47
CA ASP A 157 -15.56 -20.58 -20.82
C ASP A 157 -15.27 -20.54 -19.33
N LEU A 158 -15.22 -19.34 -18.77
CA LEU A 158 -15.03 -19.08 -17.34
C LEU A 158 -16.35 -18.59 -16.73
N PRO A 159 -16.56 -18.83 -15.42
CA PRO A 159 -17.60 -18.10 -14.69
C PRO A 159 -17.35 -16.60 -14.77
N LYS A 160 -18.41 -15.79 -14.79
CA LYS A 160 -18.24 -14.33 -14.72
C LYS A 160 -17.62 -13.96 -13.36
N PHE A 161 -16.64 -13.11 -13.38
CA PHE A 161 -15.89 -12.67 -12.19
C PHE A 161 -15.51 -11.20 -12.29
N THR A 162 -15.14 -10.60 -11.17
CA THR A 162 -14.55 -9.27 -11.12
C THR A 162 -13.06 -9.37 -10.83
N LEU A 163 -12.22 -8.86 -11.74
CA LEU A 163 -10.79 -8.67 -11.47
C LEU A 163 -10.60 -7.35 -10.73
N VAL A 164 -9.97 -7.39 -9.56
CA VAL A 164 -9.50 -6.21 -8.86
C VAL A 164 -7.98 -6.21 -8.87
N GLY A 165 -7.39 -5.35 -9.70
CA GLY A 165 -5.95 -5.13 -9.76
C GLY A 165 -5.51 -4.08 -8.75
N ALA A 166 -4.35 -4.29 -8.13
CA ALA A 166 -3.70 -3.30 -7.30
C ALA A 166 -2.25 -3.06 -7.75
N THR A 167 -1.82 -1.79 -7.73
CA THR A 167 -0.45 -1.45 -8.09
C THR A 167 0.03 -0.19 -7.37
N THR A 168 1.31 -0.13 -7.05
CA THR A 168 2.00 1.11 -6.64
C THR A 168 2.42 1.95 -7.84
N ARG A 169 2.56 1.33 -9.03
CA ARG A 169 3.16 1.91 -10.24
C ARG A 169 2.25 1.77 -11.45
N ALA A 170 1.17 2.56 -11.51
CA ALA A 170 0.21 2.50 -12.63
C ALA A 170 0.86 2.75 -14.01
N GLY A 171 1.94 3.53 -14.06
CA GLY A 171 2.69 3.79 -15.29
C GLY A 171 3.44 2.59 -15.86
N LEU A 172 3.65 1.51 -15.08
CA LEU A 172 4.28 0.27 -15.54
C LEU A 172 3.27 -0.75 -16.10
N LEU A 173 1.97 -0.51 -15.95
CA LEU A 173 0.96 -1.34 -16.58
C LEU A 173 1.00 -1.17 -18.09
N THR A 174 0.90 -2.28 -18.81
CA THR A 174 0.74 -2.23 -20.25
C THR A 174 -0.59 -1.55 -20.62
N ALA A 175 -0.61 -0.79 -21.70
CA ALA A 175 -1.85 -0.13 -22.15
C ALA A 175 -2.98 -1.15 -22.39
N PRO A 176 -2.74 -2.33 -23.05
CA PRO A 176 -3.77 -3.34 -23.23
C PRO A 176 -4.40 -3.85 -21.93
N LEU A 177 -3.61 -4.05 -20.86
CA LEU A 177 -4.15 -4.47 -19.59
C LEU A 177 -4.93 -3.35 -18.91
N ARG A 178 -4.37 -2.14 -18.89
CA ARG A 178 -5.02 -0.99 -18.24
C ARG A 178 -6.35 -0.64 -18.85
N ASP A 179 -6.46 -0.69 -20.19
CA ASP A 179 -7.68 -0.30 -20.94
C ASP A 179 -8.85 -1.28 -20.72
N ARG A 180 -8.59 -2.46 -20.14
CA ARG A 180 -9.60 -3.47 -19.79
C ARG A 180 -10.24 -3.26 -18.41
N PHE A 181 -9.70 -2.33 -17.62
CA PHE A 181 -10.33 -1.94 -16.37
C PHE A 181 -11.40 -0.88 -16.62
N GLY A 182 -12.66 -1.23 -16.35
CA GLY A 182 -13.79 -0.30 -16.48
C GLY A 182 -13.81 0.78 -15.38
N VAL A 183 -13.18 0.48 -14.23
CA VAL A 183 -13.14 1.36 -13.08
C VAL A 183 -11.70 1.53 -12.61
N ILE A 184 -11.18 2.77 -12.59
CA ILE A 184 -9.82 3.08 -12.19
C ILE A 184 -9.85 4.14 -11.09
N HIS A 185 -9.26 3.83 -9.93
CA HIS A 185 -9.19 4.73 -8.78
C HIS A 185 -7.76 4.93 -8.29
N HIS A 186 -7.38 6.20 -8.18
CA HIS A 186 -6.18 6.62 -7.46
C HIS A 186 -6.54 6.76 -5.97
N LEU A 187 -5.81 6.05 -5.12
CA LEU A 187 -5.91 6.20 -3.67
C LEU A 187 -4.91 7.23 -3.19
N GLU A 188 -5.40 8.18 -2.41
CA GLU A 188 -4.62 9.28 -1.88
C GLU A 188 -4.20 9.01 -0.43
N PHE A 189 -3.17 9.72 0.02
CA PHE A 189 -2.82 9.71 1.44
C PHE A 189 -3.96 10.27 2.28
N TYR A 190 -4.17 9.68 3.43
CA TYR A 190 -5.18 10.08 4.40
C TYR A 190 -4.78 11.37 5.12
N THR A 191 -5.78 12.12 5.57
CA THR A 191 -5.57 13.26 6.48
C THR A 191 -5.27 12.78 7.90
N GLU A 192 -4.76 13.68 8.75
CA GLU A 192 -4.51 13.38 10.15
C GLU A 192 -5.79 13.01 10.89
N GLU A 193 -6.90 13.68 10.58
CA GLU A 193 -8.23 13.45 11.17
C GLU A 193 -8.79 12.07 10.76
N GLU A 194 -8.66 11.70 9.49
CA GLU A 194 -9.07 10.38 9.01
C GLU A 194 -8.27 9.28 9.69
N LEU A 195 -6.96 9.44 9.82
CA LEU A 195 -6.10 8.49 10.52
C LEU A 195 -6.37 8.43 12.02
N ALA A 196 -6.64 9.56 12.67
CA ALA A 196 -7.04 9.57 14.08
C ALA A 196 -8.35 8.80 14.29
N ASN A 197 -9.32 8.95 13.39
CA ASN A 197 -10.57 8.18 13.44
C ASN A 197 -10.32 6.68 13.21
N ILE A 198 -9.42 6.30 12.30
CA ILE A 198 -9.01 4.90 12.10
C ILE A 198 -8.35 4.34 13.37
N ILE A 199 -7.46 5.09 14.01
CA ILE A 199 -6.81 4.70 15.27
C ILE A 199 -7.85 4.51 16.37
N LEU A 200 -8.80 5.43 16.53
CA LEU A 200 -9.87 5.32 17.53
C LEU A 200 -10.81 4.14 17.25
N HIS A 201 -11.07 3.81 15.99
CA HIS A 201 -11.82 2.61 15.64
C HIS A 201 -11.01 1.35 15.97
N SER A 202 -9.76 1.28 15.55
CA SER A 202 -8.87 0.15 15.78
C SER A 202 -8.58 -0.07 17.27
N SER A 203 -8.50 0.99 18.07
CA SER A 203 -8.28 0.90 19.51
C SER A 203 -9.41 0.18 20.23
N LYS A 204 -10.67 0.38 19.79
CA LYS A 204 -11.83 -0.34 20.32
C LYS A 204 -11.75 -1.84 20.01
N VAL A 205 -11.37 -2.21 18.80
CA VAL A 205 -11.19 -3.62 18.41
C VAL A 205 -10.05 -4.27 19.19
N LEU A 206 -8.98 -3.52 19.47
CA LEU A 206 -7.82 -3.98 20.25
C LEU A 206 -8.04 -3.90 21.78
N ASN A 207 -9.19 -3.39 22.21
CA ASN A 207 -9.52 -3.14 23.61
C ASN A 207 -8.46 -2.29 24.35
N VAL A 208 -8.09 -1.17 23.73
CA VAL A 208 -7.11 -0.20 24.26
C VAL A 208 -7.77 1.15 24.40
N GLU A 209 -7.62 1.79 25.56
CA GLU A 209 -8.13 3.14 25.79
C GLU A 209 -7.16 4.16 25.15
N VAL A 210 -7.66 4.93 24.20
CA VAL A 210 -6.91 5.98 23.51
C VAL A 210 -7.70 7.28 23.57
N ASP A 211 -7.09 8.34 24.07
CA ASP A 211 -7.73 9.64 24.01
C ASP A 211 -7.60 10.31 22.61
N PRO A 212 -8.48 11.26 22.27
CA PRO A 212 -8.45 11.90 20.95
C PRO A 212 -7.13 12.60 20.62
N GLN A 213 -6.41 13.14 21.62
CA GLN A 213 -5.13 13.81 21.40
C GLN A 213 -4.00 12.80 21.17
N GLY A 214 -4.04 11.66 21.88
CA GLY A 214 -3.14 10.55 21.64
C GLY A 214 -3.33 9.93 20.24
N ALA A 215 -4.59 9.78 19.81
CA ALA A 215 -4.90 9.33 18.45
C ALA A 215 -4.37 10.30 17.39
N LEU A 216 -4.55 11.61 17.58
CA LEU A 216 -4.05 12.62 16.66
C LEU A 216 -2.53 12.67 16.61
N GLU A 217 -1.84 12.51 17.75
CA GLU A 217 -0.37 12.46 17.80
C GLU A 217 0.17 11.25 17.02
N MET A 218 -0.43 10.06 17.18
CA MET A 218 -0.09 8.88 16.39
C MET A 218 -0.40 9.06 14.90
N ALA A 219 -1.53 9.68 14.57
CA ALA A 219 -1.96 9.95 13.21
C ALA A 219 -0.96 10.85 12.45
N ARG A 220 -0.48 11.92 13.08
CA ARG A 220 0.53 12.84 12.51
C ARG A 220 1.80 12.12 12.10
N ARG A 221 2.24 11.16 12.90
CA ARG A 221 3.47 10.39 12.64
C ARG A 221 3.23 9.14 11.78
N SER A 222 2.00 8.93 11.27
CA SER A 222 1.61 7.75 10.48
C SER A 222 1.79 7.91 8.97
N ARG A 223 2.47 8.96 8.51
CA ARG A 223 2.84 9.18 7.09
C ARG A 223 1.65 9.14 6.12
N GLY A 224 0.45 9.44 6.57
CA GLY A 224 -0.75 9.43 5.74
C GLY A 224 -1.27 8.03 5.37
N THR A 225 -0.85 6.96 6.06
CA THR A 225 -1.25 5.59 5.70
C THR A 225 -1.90 4.82 6.86
N PRO A 226 -3.08 4.20 6.65
CA PRO A 226 -3.77 3.38 7.66
C PRO A 226 -2.94 2.21 8.18
N ARG A 227 -2.14 1.57 7.31
CA ARG A 227 -1.26 0.46 7.72
C ARG A 227 -0.28 0.91 8.79
N LEU A 228 0.38 2.05 8.59
CA LEU A 228 1.35 2.57 9.57
C LEU A 228 0.65 3.07 10.83
N ALA A 229 -0.52 3.72 10.71
CA ALA A 229 -1.32 4.15 11.85
C ALA A 229 -1.66 2.98 12.78
N ASN A 230 -2.15 1.87 12.24
CA ASN A 230 -2.44 0.66 13.00
C ASN A 230 -1.18 0.01 13.60
N ARG A 231 -0.06 0.04 12.86
CA ARG A 231 1.22 -0.49 13.36
C ARG A 231 1.75 0.36 14.53
N ILE A 232 1.69 1.68 14.41
CA ILE A 232 2.04 2.61 15.49
C ILE A 232 1.15 2.38 16.71
N LEU A 233 -0.17 2.28 16.53
CA LEU A 233 -1.10 2.01 17.63
C LEU A 233 -0.70 0.76 18.42
N LYS A 234 -0.38 -0.34 17.73
CA LYS A 234 0.06 -1.59 18.39
C LYS A 234 1.35 -1.38 19.22
N ARG A 235 2.33 -0.65 18.67
CA ARG A 235 3.59 -0.40 19.38
C ARG A 235 3.39 0.53 20.57
N VAL A 236 2.66 1.61 20.40
CA VAL A 236 2.35 2.55 21.50
C VAL A 236 1.53 1.85 22.59
N ARG A 237 0.61 0.95 22.23
CA ARG A 237 -0.11 0.09 23.19
C ARG A 237 0.86 -0.72 24.05
N ASP A 238 1.83 -1.38 23.41
CA ASP A 238 2.80 -2.22 24.13
C ASP A 238 3.59 -1.38 25.16
N PHE A 239 3.99 -0.16 24.79
CA PHE A 239 4.61 0.80 25.72
C PHE A 239 3.66 1.25 26.84
N ALA A 240 2.41 1.57 26.49
CA ALA A 240 1.42 2.00 27.46
C ALA A 240 1.15 0.91 28.53
N GLN A 241 1.06 -0.35 28.11
CA GLN A 241 0.83 -1.48 29.00
C GLN A 241 2.01 -1.76 29.93
N VAL A 242 3.25 -1.58 29.46
CA VAL A 242 4.45 -1.93 30.23
C VAL A 242 4.96 -0.78 31.10
N LYS A 243 4.85 0.45 30.63
CA LYS A 243 5.44 1.64 31.28
C LYS A 243 4.43 2.52 31.99
N TYR A 244 3.13 2.38 31.69
CA TYR A 244 2.05 3.21 32.17
C TYR A 244 0.85 2.34 32.62
N ASP A 245 -0.30 2.95 32.77
CA ASP A 245 -1.57 2.31 33.20
C ASP A 245 -2.37 1.63 32.05
N GLY A 246 -1.80 1.56 30.87
CA GLY A 246 -2.44 0.99 29.66
C GLY A 246 -3.26 1.97 28.83
N ARG A 247 -3.42 3.22 29.29
CA ARG A 247 -4.09 4.28 28.56
C ARG A 247 -3.12 5.06 27.68
N ILE A 248 -3.52 5.34 26.45
CA ILE A 248 -2.73 6.12 25.51
C ILE A 248 -3.22 7.56 25.47
N THR A 249 -2.48 8.45 26.15
CA THR A 249 -2.63 9.91 26.04
C THR A 249 -1.64 10.46 25.02
N LYS A 250 -1.73 11.76 24.74
CA LYS A 250 -0.77 12.45 23.87
C LYS A 250 0.66 12.29 24.35
N GLU A 251 0.90 12.41 25.66
CA GLU A 251 2.20 12.31 26.29
C GLU A 251 2.78 10.90 26.14
N VAL A 252 1.95 9.88 26.39
CA VAL A 252 2.33 8.46 26.23
C VAL A 252 2.65 8.16 24.77
N ALA A 253 1.80 8.63 23.82
CA ALA A 253 2.03 8.45 22.42
C ALA A 253 3.33 9.14 21.95
N SER A 254 3.55 10.40 22.33
CA SER A 254 4.77 11.14 21.97
C SER A 254 6.01 10.48 22.52
N PHE A 255 6.02 10.11 23.82
CA PHE A 255 7.13 9.42 24.44
C PHE A 255 7.48 8.09 23.77
N ALA A 256 6.47 7.27 23.48
CA ALA A 256 6.67 5.99 22.81
C ALA A 256 7.23 6.17 21.40
N LEU A 257 6.71 7.13 20.63
CA LEU A 257 7.16 7.41 19.27
C LEU A 257 8.58 8.00 19.22
N ASP A 258 8.95 8.82 20.19
CA ASP A 258 10.32 9.33 20.34
C ASP A 258 11.32 8.21 20.65
N LEU A 259 10.95 7.23 21.51
CA LEU A 259 11.75 6.02 21.74
C LEU A 259 11.86 5.12 20.49
N LEU A 260 10.85 5.15 19.64
CA LEU A 260 10.85 4.41 18.38
C LEU A 260 11.53 5.21 17.24
N GLU A 261 12.18 6.33 17.58
CA GLU A 261 12.89 7.22 16.66
C GLU A 261 12.05 7.73 15.49
N VAL A 262 10.71 7.78 15.64
CA VAL A 262 9.79 8.40 14.70
C VAL A 262 9.57 9.85 15.10
N ASP A 263 10.05 10.79 14.31
CA ASP A 263 9.97 12.20 14.63
C ASP A 263 8.57 12.81 14.48
N ARG A 264 8.43 14.10 14.78
CA ARG A 264 7.15 14.83 14.71
C ARG A 264 6.48 14.87 13.32
N TYR A 265 7.24 14.61 12.24
CA TYR A 265 6.75 14.53 10.86
C TYR A 265 6.57 13.08 10.39
N GLY A 266 6.88 12.10 11.24
CA GLY A 266 6.81 10.69 10.88
C GLY A 266 8.06 10.18 10.14
N LEU A 267 9.17 10.93 10.15
CA LEU A 267 10.44 10.45 9.62
C LEU A 267 11.06 9.44 10.57
N ASP A 268 11.49 8.32 10.02
CA ASP A 268 12.27 7.32 10.75
C ASP A 268 13.77 7.46 10.53
N GLN A 269 14.53 6.51 11.04
CA GLN A 269 15.98 6.47 10.88
C GLN A 269 16.40 6.38 9.41
N THR A 270 15.69 5.60 8.59
CA THR A 270 16.02 5.43 7.16
C THR A 270 15.71 6.70 6.36
N ASP A 271 14.57 7.37 6.64
CA ASP A 271 14.27 8.67 6.02
C ASP A 271 15.36 9.70 6.33
N ARG A 272 15.76 9.80 7.60
CA ARG A 272 16.84 10.72 8.01
C ARG A 272 18.17 10.36 7.34
N LEU A 273 18.50 9.07 7.27
CA LEU A 273 19.71 8.60 6.58
C LEU A 273 19.68 8.96 5.08
N LEU A 274 18.52 8.78 4.44
CA LEU A 274 18.32 9.13 3.03
C LEU A 274 18.51 10.65 2.81
N LEU A 275 17.86 11.48 3.62
CA LEU A 275 17.97 12.93 3.54
C LEU A 275 19.40 13.42 3.83
N THR A 276 20.03 12.95 4.91
CA THR A 276 21.42 13.34 5.26
C THR A 276 22.41 12.88 4.20
N THR A 277 22.18 11.70 3.58
CA THR A 277 23.02 11.22 2.47
C THR A 277 22.92 12.15 1.25
N ILE A 278 21.71 12.59 0.86
CA ILE A 278 21.53 13.57 -0.22
C ILE A 278 22.23 14.88 0.12
N MET A 279 22.11 15.35 1.37
CA MET A 279 22.65 16.64 1.79
C MET A 279 24.18 16.61 1.92
N GLU A 280 24.72 15.67 2.67
CA GLU A 280 26.14 15.67 3.03
C GLU A 280 27.03 15.07 1.94
N LYS A 281 26.62 13.91 1.38
CA LYS A 281 27.43 13.24 0.34
C LYS A 281 27.25 13.84 -1.05
N PHE A 282 26.05 14.36 -1.35
CA PHE A 282 25.71 14.87 -2.68
C PHE A 282 25.36 16.38 -2.68
N GLN A 283 25.72 17.11 -1.62
CA GLN A 283 25.56 18.58 -1.52
C GLN A 283 24.12 19.05 -1.82
N GLY A 284 23.13 18.29 -1.39
CA GLY A 284 21.72 18.56 -1.63
C GLY A 284 21.15 17.97 -2.93
N GLY A 285 21.97 17.34 -3.74
CA GLY A 285 21.57 16.73 -5.02
C GLY A 285 21.87 17.61 -6.24
N PRO A 286 21.48 17.16 -7.45
CA PRO A 286 20.66 15.98 -7.74
C PRO A 286 21.43 14.65 -7.67
N VAL A 287 20.81 13.61 -7.14
CA VAL A 287 21.39 12.25 -7.06
C VAL A 287 20.43 11.21 -7.66
N GLY A 288 20.98 10.29 -8.47
CA GLY A 288 20.21 9.19 -9.07
C GLY A 288 19.74 8.17 -8.03
N LEU A 289 18.65 7.47 -8.34
CA LEU A 289 18.04 6.49 -7.44
C LEU A 289 19.01 5.37 -7.05
N ASP A 290 19.66 4.75 -8.04
CA ASP A 290 20.58 3.62 -7.81
C ASP A 290 21.80 4.02 -6.99
N THR A 291 22.32 5.24 -7.24
CA THR A 291 23.44 5.80 -6.47
C THR A 291 23.04 6.03 -5.01
N LEU A 292 21.83 6.57 -4.79
CA LEU A 292 21.31 6.80 -3.45
C LEU A 292 21.08 5.47 -2.72
N ALA A 293 20.46 4.50 -3.38
CA ALA A 293 20.21 3.15 -2.87
C ALA A 293 21.52 2.46 -2.42
N ALA A 294 22.52 2.46 -3.30
CA ALA A 294 23.84 1.92 -2.99
C ALA A 294 24.51 2.65 -1.82
N SER A 295 24.31 3.97 -1.69
CA SER A 295 24.92 4.81 -0.64
C SER A 295 24.39 4.55 0.76
N ILE A 296 23.13 4.12 0.88
CA ILE A 296 22.47 3.84 2.17
C ILE A 296 22.27 2.34 2.43
N GLY A 297 22.60 1.48 1.45
CA GLY A 297 22.43 0.02 1.55
C GLY A 297 20.97 -0.44 1.51
N GLU A 298 20.11 0.27 0.76
CA GLU A 298 18.69 -0.06 0.61
C GLU A 298 18.39 -0.45 -0.86
N ASP A 299 17.29 -1.20 -1.09
CA ASP A 299 16.82 -1.49 -2.44
C ASP A 299 16.24 -0.24 -3.12
N ALA A 300 16.58 -0.02 -4.39
CA ALA A 300 16.11 1.11 -5.16
C ALA A 300 14.58 1.15 -5.29
N GLY A 301 13.95 -0.02 -5.48
CA GLY A 301 12.49 -0.14 -5.53
C GLY A 301 11.83 0.23 -4.19
N THR A 302 12.44 -0.16 -3.07
CA THR A 302 11.99 0.20 -1.74
C THR A 302 12.04 1.72 -1.52
N ILE A 303 13.14 2.37 -1.94
CA ILE A 303 13.22 3.84 -1.86
C ILE A 303 12.11 4.49 -2.69
N GLU A 304 11.94 4.07 -3.93
CA GLU A 304 10.97 4.67 -4.87
C GLU A 304 9.51 4.43 -4.45
N ASP A 305 9.18 3.26 -3.90
CA ASP A 305 7.79 2.89 -3.59
C ASP A 305 7.36 3.24 -2.16
N VAL A 306 8.29 3.23 -1.19
CA VAL A 306 7.96 3.36 0.24
C VAL A 306 8.35 4.70 0.82
N TYR A 307 9.58 5.15 0.58
CA TYR A 307 10.12 6.38 1.19
C TYR A 307 9.83 7.62 0.36
N GLU A 308 10.14 7.60 -0.91
CA GLU A 308 10.08 8.75 -1.81
C GLU A 308 8.67 9.38 -1.90
N PRO A 309 7.55 8.62 -2.02
CA PRO A 309 6.22 9.21 -2.13
C PRO A 309 5.83 10.08 -0.93
N PHE A 310 6.19 9.64 0.26
CA PHE A 310 5.96 10.42 1.48
C PHE A 310 6.88 11.64 1.56
N LEU A 311 8.16 11.48 1.30
CA LEU A 311 9.14 12.57 1.35
C LEU A 311 8.84 13.67 0.32
N ILE A 312 8.36 13.31 -0.87
CA ILE A 312 7.91 14.27 -1.89
C ILE A 312 6.64 15.00 -1.42
N LYS A 313 5.61 14.25 -0.98
CA LYS A 313 4.36 14.83 -0.49
C LYS A 313 4.60 15.81 0.67
N SER A 314 5.48 15.43 1.59
CA SER A 314 5.81 16.24 2.77
C SER A 314 6.81 17.37 2.49
N GLY A 315 7.26 17.50 1.23
CA GLY A 315 8.13 18.58 0.80
C GLY A 315 9.59 18.45 1.24
N PHE A 316 10.06 17.27 1.63
CA PHE A 316 11.46 17.05 2.00
C PHE A 316 12.39 16.91 0.79
N ILE A 317 11.91 16.29 -0.28
CA ILE A 317 12.66 16.12 -1.53
C ILE A 317 11.85 16.53 -2.74
N ASN A 318 12.55 16.92 -3.80
CA ASN A 318 11.99 17.10 -5.14
C ASN A 318 12.59 16.07 -6.09
N ARG A 319 11.78 15.57 -7.00
CA ARG A 319 12.22 14.70 -8.11
C ARG A 319 12.44 15.56 -9.36
N THR A 320 13.64 15.53 -9.89
CA THR A 320 14.04 16.22 -11.12
C THR A 320 14.46 15.20 -12.18
N PRO A 321 14.57 15.58 -13.47
CA PRO A 321 15.10 14.68 -14.50
C PRO A 321 16.53 14.19 -14.23
N ARG A 322 17.31 14.90 -13.41
CA ARG A 322 18.68 14.54 -13.02
C ARG A 322 18.73 13.68 -11.75
N GLY A 323 17.64 13.58 -10.99
CA GLY A 323 17.60 12.83 -9.73
C GLY A 323 16.86 13.56 -8.61
N ARG A 324 17.12 13.12 -7.37
CA ARG A 324 16.50 13.61 -6.13
C ARG A 324 17.29 14.77 -5.58
N VAL A 325 16.57 15.80 -5.12
CA VAL A 325 17.14 17.02 -4.53
C VAL A 325 16.48 17.27 -3.19
N ALA A 326 17.27 17.51 -2.15
CA ALA A 326 16.76 17.92 -0.85
C ALA A 326 16.25 19.37 -0.93
N THR A 327 15.11 19.64 -0.29
CA THR A 327 14.52 20.97 -0.23
C THR A 327 15.13 21.79 0.92
N GLU A 328 14.94 23.10 0.87
CA GLU A 328 15.33 24.00 1.98
C GLU A 328 14.63 23.60 3.30
N PHE A 329 13.36 23.15 3.20
CA PHE A 329 12.61 22.65 4.34
C PHE A 329 13.29 21.43 4.99
N ALA A 330 13.83 20.51 4.19
CA ALA A 330 14.54 19.34 4.70
C ALA A 330 15.84 19.73 5.43
N TRP A 331 16.61 20.68 4.89
CA TRP A 331 17.79 21.21 5.54
C TRP A 331 17.49 21.83 6.91
N HIS A 332 16.47 22.70 6.94
CA HIS A 332 16.02 23.32 8.18
C HIS A 332 15.52 22.29 9.22
N HIS A 333 14.77 21.29 8.78
CA HIS A 333 14.24 20.26 9.66
C HIS A 333 15.32 19.44 10.35
N LEU A 334 16.39 19.08 9.63
CA LEU A 334 17.52 18.34 10.18
C LEU A 334 18.56 19.22 10.89
N GLY A 335 18.32 20.54 10.97
CA GLY A 335 19.22 21.48 11.63
C GLY A 335 20.53 21.69 10.88
N LEU A 336 20.53 21.47 9.56
CA LEU A 336 21.67 21.65 8.67
C LEU A 336 21.50 22.95 7.86
N GLU A 337 22.62 23.60 7.52
CA GLU A 337 22.61 24.78 6.66
C GLU A 337 22.54 24.38 5.18
N ALA A 338 21.54 24.90 4.47
CA ALA A 338 21.45 24.69 3.02
C ALA A 338 22.65 25.39 2.31
N PRO A 339 23.27 24.75 1.31
CA PRO A 339 24.31 25.40 0.53
C PRO A 339 23.77 26.68 -0.09
N ARG A 340 24.53 27.79 0.03
CA ARG A 340 24.17 29.06 -0.61
C ARG A 340 24.08 28.81 -2.11
N LYS A 341 22.91 29.08 -2.72
CA LYS A 341 22.82 29.13 -4.18
C LYS A 341 23.77 30.23 -4.67
N ILE A 342 24.82 29.86 -5.37
CA ILE A 342 25.59 30.79 -6.18
C ILE A 342 24.65 31.11 -7.35
N GLU A 343 24.04 32.29 -7.35
CA GLU A 343 23.35 32.82 -8.53
C GLU A 343 24.39 32.94 -9.64
N GLU A 344 24.29 32.08 -10.67
CA GLU A 344 24.99 32.26 -11.94
C GLU A 344 24.22 33.21 -12.87
#